data_fccfe5fa3a2de8db2798d7f12e565802
#
_entry.id   fccfe5fa3a2de8db2798d7f12e565802
#
_cell.length_a   1.000
_cell.length_b   1.000
_cell.length_c   1.000
_cell.angle_alpha   90.00
_cell.angle_beta   90.00
_cell.angle_gamma   90.00
#
_symmetry.space_group_name_H-M   'P 1'
#
loop_
_entity.id
_entity.type
_entity.pdbx_description
1 polymer ?
#
loop_
_entity_poly.entity_id
_entity_poly.type
_entity_poly.pdbx_seq_one_letter_code
_entity_poly.pdbx_strand_id
1 'polypeptide(L)'
;LKFSETNVDVGSIREDGGTVSRDVLVTNLCDNEVKILTTEASNKAASFEWSRKSLKKYDRIHLKVSIDPKGINYSFRIPFTIVTLCNKDTVRYNMMLGGYVNPKANTKEEVYSMQEGNLKYKDNSISFRMHRDEVRTDTLWFYNVWDSVMTFKPGSIPSCIKIIYLTKELKPQTEGFVVFSYSAPIKNDWGFVYDKFTLLTNDPEPKDHHNSKSFYTLVDIYDNFAGWSKEQLENAPRVLIDTEEYNFGECQIGDVISHDFTLTNIGKSPLVIHKVKTSCGCTTSNLEKDTIAPGESTKIKARFSTYGKHGGQSKEIYVITNDPDQPKVTLKIMGKVLDKPKQ
;
A
#
# COMPACT_ATOMS: atom_id res chain seq x y z
N LEU A 1 -12.72 9.11 18.38
CA LEU A 1 -12.30 9.15 16.99
C LEU A 1 -11.96 7.74 16.51
N LYS A 2 -12.15 7.50 15.19
CA LYS A 2 -11.66 6.32 14.47
C LYS A 2 -10.53 6.77 13.56
N PHE A 3 -9.42 6.06 13.54
CA PHE A 3 -8.27 6.29 12.67
C PHE A 3 -8.17 5.16 11.64
N SER A 4 -7.81 5.47 10.39
CA SER A 4 -7.59 4.43 9.37
C SER A 4 -6.44 3.49 9.72
N GLU A 5 -5.49 4.00 10.51
CA GLU A 5 -4.38 3.24 11.08
C GLU A 5 -3.85 3.93 12.34
N THR A 6 -3.36 3.16 13.30
CA THR A 6 -2.72 3.67 14.52
C THR A 6 -1.19 3.44 14.52
N ASN A 7 -0.73 2.53 13.65
CA ASN A 7 0.67 2.31 13.33
C ASN A 7 0.93 2.81 11.91
N VAL A 8 1.44 4.02 11.80
CA VAL A 8 1.75 4.68 10.52
C VAL A 8 3.09 4.17 10.03
N ASP A 9 3.10 3.31 9.01
CA ASP A 9 4.32 2.76 8.42
C ASP A 9 4.66 3.51 7.13
N VAL A 10 5.81 4.16 7.10
CA VAL A 10 6.33 4.81 5.88
C VAL A 10 7.11 3.86 4.97
N GLY A 11 7.27 2.59 5.40
CA GLY A 11 8.00 1.57 4.67
C GLY A 11 9.51 1.81 4.67
N SER A 12 10.17 1.38 3.60
CA SER A 12 11.61 1.59 3.40
C SER A 12 11.82 2.89 2.64
N ILE A 13 12.52 3.84 3.26
CA ILE A 13 12.80 5.18 2.72
C ILE A 13 14.31 5.42 2.69
N ARG A 14 14.77 6.41 1.91
CA ARG A 14 16.20 6.74 1.82
C ARG A 14 16.52 7.93 2.71
N GLU A 15 17.70 7.92 3.35
CA GLU A 15 18.19 9.03 4.18
C GLU A 15 18.28 10.35 3.38
N ASP A 16 18.69 10.28 2.11
CA ASP A 16 18.81 11.42 1.20
C ASP A 16 17.55 11.64 0.31
N GLY A 17 16.46 10.90 0.57
CA GLY A 17 15.24 10.96 -0.22
C GLY A 17 14.31 12.12 0.09
N GLY A 18 14.66 12.95 1.10
CA GLY A 18 13.80 14.03 1.57
C GLY A 18 12.64 13.55 2.46
N THR A 19 11.81 14.49 2.88
CA THR A 19 10.68 14.22 3.78
C THR A 19 9.65 13.30 3.12
N VAL A 20 9.27 12.24 3.83
CA VAL A 20 8.21 11.30 3.42
C VAL A 20 6.99 11.51 4.28
N SER A 21 5.80 11.44 3.67
CA SER A 21 4.52 11.66 4.35
C SER A 21 3.56 10.50 4.13
N ARG A 22 2.68 10.30 5.12
CA ARG A 22 1.49 9.43 5.05
C ARG A 22 0.27 10.20 5.53
N ASP A 23 -0.87 9.97 4.91
CA ASP A 23 -2.15 10.53 5.32
C ASP A 23 -2.93 9.49 6.10
N VAL A 24 -3.29 9.86 7.34
CA VAL A 24 -4.17 9.08 8.22
C VAL A 24 -5.55 9.70 8.16
N LEU A 25 -6.55 8.94 7.73
CA LEU A 25 -7.95 9.37 7.77
C LEU A 25 -8.46 9.27 9.20
N VAL A 26 -9.06 10.36 9.69
CA VAL A 26 -9.64 10.44 11.03
C VAL A 26 -11.13 10.75 10.93
N THR A 27 -11.96 9.86 11.47
CA THR A 27 -13.42 9.97 11.44
C THR A 27 -13.95 10.17 12.86
N ASN A 28 -14.87 11.13 13.05
CA ASN A 28 -15.58 11.28 14.29
C ASN A 28 -16.84 10.40 14.30
N LEU A 29 -16.85 9.35 15.11
CA LEU A 29 -18.02 8.47 15.32
C LEU A 29 -18.85 8.84 16.58
N CYS A 30 -18.41 9.87 17.34
CA CYS A 30 -19.14 10.35 18.53
C CYS A 30 -20.26 11.29 18.12
N ASP A 31 -21.31 11.38 18.93
CA ASP A 31 -22.43 12.30 18.70
C ASP A 31 -22.04 13.79 18.86
N ASN A 32 -20.95 14.04 19.59
CA ASN A 32 -20.49 15.39 19.89
C ASN A 32 -19.35 15.83 18.97
N GLU A 33 -19.22 17.14 18.82
CA GLU A 33 -18.07 17.74 18.13
C GLU A 33 -16.77 17.44 18.90
N VAL A 34 -15.75 17.00 18.16
CA VAL A 34 -14.39 16.77 18.69
C VAL A 34 -13.44 17.84 18.13
N LYS A 35 -12.66 18.46 19.02
CA LYS A 35 -11.62 19.44 18.65
C LYS A 35 -10.23 18.84 18.86
N ILE A 36 -9.36 18.96 17.87
CA ILE A 36 -7.96 18.60 17.98
C ILE A 36 -7.22 19.74 18.71
N LEU A 37 -6.62 19.44 19.86
CA LEU A 37 -5.86 20.40 20.66
C LEU A 37 -4.40 20.44 20.21
N THR A 38 -3.73 19.28 20.25
CA THR A 38 -2.32 19.18 19.88
C THR A 38 -1.97 17.77 19.40
N THR A 39 -0.82 17.65 18.75
CA THR A 39 -0.16 16.37 18.45
C THR A 39 1.27 16.46 18.95
N GLU A 40 1.65 15.54 19.83
CA GLU A 40 2.91 15.53 20.56
C GLU A 40 3.74 14.32 20.14
N ALA A 41 4.97 14.52 19.70
CA ALA A 41 5.88 13.43 19.37
C ALA A 41 7.18 13.50 20.19
N SER A 42 7.78 12.34 20.43
CA SER A 42 9.05 12.24 21.16
C SER A 42 10.26 12.66 20.34
N ASN A 43 10.13 12.74 19.01
CA ASN A 43 11.23 13.06 18.11
C ASN A 43 10.85 14.19 17.14
N LYS A 44 11.73 15.19 17.00
CA LYS A 44 11.54 16.37 16.15
C LYS A 44 11.62 16.07 14.65
N ALA A 45 12.12 14.90 14.24
CA ALA A 45 12.12 14.47 12.85
C ALA A 45 10.68 14.19 12.33
N ALA A 46 9.73 13.90 13.23
CA ALA A 46 8.32 13.72 12.90
C ALA A 46 7.57 15.08 12.93
N SER A 47 6.71 15.31 11.95
CA SER A 47 5.85 16.50 11.89
C SER A 47 4.43 16.12 11.50
N PHE A 48 3.44 16.95 11.90
CA PHE A 48 2.03 16.65 11.82
C PHE A 48 1.25 17.85 11.30
N GLU A 49 0.44 17.63 10.27
CA GLU A 49 -0.40 18.65 9.67
C GLU A 49 -1.85 18.15 9.58
N TRP A 50 -2.79 18.93 10.10
CA TRP A 50 -4.20 18.62 10.11
C TRP A 50 -4.95 19.42 9.04
N SER A 51 -5.74 18.75 8.21
CA SER A 51 -6.57 19.44 7.22
C SER A 51 -7.63 20.36 7.86
N ARG A 52 -8.09 20.02 9.08
CA ARG A 52 -9.01 20.81 9.91
C ARG A 52 -8.85 20.38 11.37
N LYS A 53 -9.19 21.25 12.35
CA LYS A 53 -9.05 20.95 13.79
C LYS A 53 -10.37 20.69 14.52
N SER A 54 -11.50 20.62 13.85
CA SER A 54 -12.82 20.38 14.43
C SER A 54 -13.62 19.43 13.57
N LEU A 55 -14.28 18.45 14.19
CA LEU A 55 -15.03 17.37 13.53
C LEU A 55 -16.41 17.23 14.19
N LYS A 56 -17.46 17.40 13.41
CA LYS A 56 -18.82 16.97 13.79
C LYS A 56 -18.97 15.46 13.61
N LYS A 57 -20.07 14.89 14.05
CA LYS A 57 -20.39 13.46 13.85
C LYS A 57 -20.27 13.09 12.37
N TYR A 58 -19.57 11.99 12.07
CA TYR A 58 -19.26 11.48 10.74
C TYR A 58 -18.37 12.38 9.87
N ASP A 59 -17.91 13.53 10.37
CA ASP A 59 -16.88 14.30 9.69
C ASP A 59 -15.59 13.47 9.56
N ARG A 60 -14.94 13.63 8.41
CA ARG A 60 -13.63 13.06 8.12
C ARG A 60 -12.61 14.16 7.89
N ILE A 61 -11.42 13.98 8.41
CA ILE A 61 -10.28 14.86 8.19
C ILE A 61 -9.03 14.03 7.99
N HIS A 62 -8.03 14.65 7.37
CA HIS A 62 -6.73 14.03 7.16
C HIS A 62 -5.72 14.59 8.17
N LEU A 63 -4.97 13.66 8.77
CA LEU A 63 -3.73 13.94 9.49
C LEU A 63 -2.58 13.51 8.60
N LYS A 64 -1.84 14.47 8.07
CA LYS A 64 -0.58 14.20 7.37
C LYS A 64 0.52 14.02 8.39
N VAL A 65 1.08 12.82 8.44
CA VAL A 65 2.21 12.42 9.28
C VAL A 65 3.44 12.39 8.40
N SER A 66 4.46 13.16 8.75
CA SER A 66 5.67 13.29 7.95
C SER A 66 6.91 12.96 8.77
N ILE A 67 7.93 12.44 8.12
CA ILE A 67 9.25 12.14 8.69
C ILE A 67 10.35 12.68 7.79
N ASP A 68 11.29 13.43 8.39
CA ASP A 68 12.58 13.74 7.76
C ASP A 68 13.55 12.61 8.11
N PRO A 69 13.98 11.78 7.13
CA PRO A 69 14.83 10.63 7.39
C PRO A 69 16.30 10.99 7.69
N LYS A 70 16.69 12.25 7.53
CA LYS A 70 18.08 12.70 7.68
C LYS A 70 18.61 12.41 9.08
N GLY A 71 19.71 11.68 9.14
CA GLY A 71 20.37 11.29 10.40
C GLY A 71 19.65 10.19 11.17
N ILE A 72 18.63 9.56 10.59
CA ILE A 72 18.02 8.34 11.11
C ILE A 72 18.65 7.16 10.39
N ASN A 73 19.15 6.19 11.15
CA ASN A 73 19.74 4.98 10.59
C ASN A 73 18.89 3.75 10.90
N TYR A 74 18.57 2.96 9.86
CA TYR A 74 17.89 1.69 9.94
C TYR A 74 16.43 1.79 10.46
N SER A 75 15.97 0.81 11.21
CA SER A 75 14.61 0.75 11.74
C SER A 75 14.36 1.83 12.79
N PHE A 76 13.25 2.53 12.68
CA PHE A 76 12.82 3.52 13.68
C PHE A 76 11.37 3.31 14.11
N ARG A 77 11.07 3.73 15.35
CA ARG A 77 9.72 3.82 15.90
C ARG A 77 9.60 5.08 16.76
N ILE A 78 8.71 5.97 16.37
CA ILE A 78 8.48 7.26 17.02
C ILE A 78 7.05 7.27 17.57
N PRO A 79 6.85 7.14 18.89
CA PRO A 79 5.54 7.31 19.48
C PRO A 79 5.09 8.77 19.40
N PHE A 80 3.82 8.97 19.12
CA PHE A 80 3.17 10.27 19.16
C PHE A 80 1.76 10.18 19.73
N THR A 81 1.28 11.27 20.30
CA THR A 81 -0.01 11.33 20.98
C THR A 81 -0.85 12.46 20.42
N ILE A 82 -2.07 12.14 20.01
CA ILE A 82 -3.08 13.12 19.60
C ILE A 82 -3.94 13.45 20.81
N VAL A 83 -4.04 14.72 21.16
CA VAL A 83 -4.84 15.22 22.27
C VAL A 83 -6.07 15.94 21.73
N THR A 84 -7.24 15.54 22.15
CA THR A 84 -8.51 16.08 21.67
C THR A 84 -9.40 16.50 22.85
N LEU A 85 -10.38 17.37 22.55
CA LEU A 85 -11.42 17.78 23.47
C LEU A 85 -12.78 17.32 22.93
N CYS A 86 -13.51 16.56 23.74
CA CYS A 86 -14.89 16.13 23.47
C CYS A 86 -15.73 16.38 24.72
N ASN A 87 -16.81 17.20 24.64
CA ASN A 87 -17.69 17.48 25.78
C ASN A 87 -16.98 17.92 27.08
N LYS A 88 -15.95 18.75 27.01
CA LYS A 88 -15.08 19.17 28.13
C LYS A 88 -14.07 18.10 28.61
N ASP A 89 -14.15 16.88 28.13
CA ASP A 89 -13.20 15.82 28.45
C ASP A 89 -12.02 15.80 27.45
N THR A 90 -10.83 15.69 28.00
CA THR A 90 -9.61 15.54 27.19
C THR A 90 -9.37 14.04 26.95
N VAL A 91 -9.32 13.65 25.66
CA VAL A 91 -9.04 12.28 25.24
C VAL A 91 -7.69 12.24 24.54
N ARG A 92 -6.88 11.22 24.87
CA ARG A 92 -5.54 11.01 24.30
C ARG A 92 -5.53 9.73 23.46
N TYR A 93 -5.03 9.83 22.24
CA TYR A 93 -4.85 8.70 21.33
C TYR A 93 -3.35 8.48 21.09
N ASN A 94 -2.84 7.32 21.49
CA ASN A 94 -1.45 6.96 21.31
C ASN A 94 -1.26 6.27 19.97
N MET A 95 -0.32 6.74 19.18
CA MET A 95 -0.01 6.27 17.84
C MET A 95 1.47 6.03 17.68
N MET A 96 1.86 5.31 16.64
CA MET A 96 3.24 4.98 16.32
C MET A 96 3.54 5.35 14.87
N LEU A 97 4.63 6.06 14.64
CA LEU A 97 5.24 6.25 13.32
C LEU A 97 6.46 5.35 13.21
N GLY A 98 6.52 4.52 12.19
CA GLY A 98 7.62 3.57 11.99
C GLY A 98 8.05 3.45 10.54
N GLY A 99 9.19 2.80 10.34
CA GLY A 99 9.76 2.52 9.04
C GLY A 99 11.21 2.09 9.10
N TYR A 100 11.83 2.03 7.95
CA TYR A 100 13.24 1.69 7.79
C TYR A 100 13.92 2.74 6.91
N VAL A 101 15.01 3.34 7.40
CA VAL A 101 15.82 4.29 6.63
C VAL A 101 17.05 3.58 6.07
N ASN A 102 17.15 3.55 4.75
CA ASN A 102 18.35 3.11 4.06
C ASN A 102 19.37 4.26 4.10
N PRO A 103 20.58 4.03 4.63
CA PRO A 103 21.64 5.04 4.62
C PRO A 103 21.93 5.55 3.21
N LYS A 104 22.43 6.77 3.12
CA LYS A 104 22.89 7.32 1.84
C LYS A 104 24.01 6.45 1.26
N ALA A 105 23.81 6.02 0.02
CA ALA A 105 24.84 5.29 -0.71
C ALA A 105 26.01 6.22 -1.09
N ASN A 106 27.23 5.80 -0.78
CA ASN A 106 28.45 6.58 -1.03
C ASN A 106 29.27 6.02 -2.19
N THR A 107 29.05 4.76 -2.56
CA THR A 107 29.75 4.07 -3.65
C THR A 107 28.76 3.57 -4.73
N LYS A 108 29.27 3.26 -5.92
CA LYS A 108 28.44 2.64 -6.99
C LYS A 108 27.94 1.27 -6.58
N GLU A 109 28.72 0.50 -5.83
CA GLU A 109 28.35 -0.81 -5.32
C GLU A 109 27.16 -0.73 -4.37
N GLU A 110 27.11 0.28 -3.52
CA GLU A 110 25.97 0.53 -2.62
C GLU A 110 24.74 1.02 -3.38
N VAL A 111 24.90 1.87 -4.41
CA VAL A 111 23.80 2.34 -5.28
C VAL A 111 23.20 1.19 -6.06
N TYR A 112 24.04 0.29 -6.62
CA TYR A 112 23.64 -0.87 -7.41
C TYR A 112 23.80 -2.14 -6.57
N SER A 113 23.03 -2.26 -5.48
CA SER A 113 23.16 -3.31 -4.48
C SER A 113 22.55 -4.66 -4.87
N MET A 114 21.61 -4.67 -5.82
CA MET A 114 21.02 -5.90 -6.34
C MET A 114 21.81 -6.40 -7.54
N GLN A 115 22.01 -7.73 -7.65
CA GLN A 115 22.77 -8.31 -8.76
C GLN A 115 22.10 -9.59 -9.29
N GLU A 116 22.07 -9.70 -10.62
CA GLU A 116 21.66 -10.92 -11.33
C GLU A 116 22.64 -11.18 -12.49
N GLY A 117 23.47 -12.21 -12.32
CA GLY A 117 24.61 -12.45 -13.23
C GLY A 117 25.61 -11.30 -13.20
N ASN A 118 25.93 -10.78 -14.37
CA ASN A 118 26.85 -9.65 -14.56
C ASN A 118 26.16 -8.29 -14.61
N LEU A 119 24.86 -8.24 -14.32
CA LEU A 119 24.09 -6.99 -14.25
C LEU A 119 23.73 -6.66 -12.82
N LYS A 120 24.06 -5.45 -12.39
CA LYS A 120 23.60 -4.88 -11.13
C LYS A 120 22.47 -3.90 -11.35
N TYR A 121 21.55 -3.80 -10.39
CA TYR A 121 20.40 -2.91 -10.42
C TYR A 121 20.47 -1.90 -9.26
N LYS A 122 20.02 -0.69 -9.53
CA LYS A 122 19.63 0.24 -8.49
C LYS A 122 18.37 -0.28 -7.78
N ASP A 123 17.37 -0.63 -8.59
CA ASP A 123 16.16 -1.36 -8.22
C ASP A 123 15.70 -2.17 -9.44
N ASN A 124 15.22 -3.40 -9.26
CA ASN A 124 14.59 -4.17 -10.33
C ASN A 124 13.04 -4.09 -10.30
N SER A 125 12.51 -3.34 -9.35
CA SER A 125 11.09 -3.10 -9.18
C SER A 125 10.79 -1.63 -8.96
N ILE A 126 9.59 -1.22 -9.34
CA ILE A 126 9.09 0.11 -9.08
C ILE A 126 7.69 0.03 -8.50
N SER A 127 7.45 0.78 -7.42
CA SER A 127 6.16 0.83 -6.74
C SER A 127 5.58 2.24 -6.81
N PHE A 128 4.32 2.36 -7.24
CA PHE A 128 3.64 3.65 -7.29
C PHE A 128 2.12 3.51 -7.21
N ARG A 129 1.47 4.59 -6.80
CA ARG A 129 0.02 4.77 -6.87
C ARG A 129 -0.32 5.57 -8.11
N MET A 130 -1.40 5.21 -8.80
CA MET A 130 -1.91 5.94 -9.95
C MET A 130 -3.43 5.87 -10.05
N HIS A 131 -3.99 6.77 -10.85
CA HIS A 131 -5.40 6.77 -11.14
C HIS A 131 -5.75 5.86 -12.33
N ARG A 132 -7.00 5.41 -12.35
CA ARG A 132 -7.54 4.51 -13.38
C ARG A 132 -7.41 5.02 -14.82
N ASP A 133 -7.38 6.32 -15.01
CA ASP A 133 -7.27 7.03 -16.30
C ASP A 133 -5.84 7.48 -16.63
N GLU A 134 -4.86 7.13 -15.80
CA GLU A 134 -3.49 7.64 -15.88
C GLU A 134 -2.57 6.72 -16.70
N VAL A 135 -1.63 7.36 -17.39
CA VAL A 135 -0.44 6.72 -17.97
C VAL A 135 0.79 7.35 -17.32
N ARG A 136 1.61 6.54 -16.67
CA ARG A 136 2.82 7.00 -15.99
C ARG A 136 4.07 6.49 -16.69
N THR A 137 5.09 7.33 -16.79
CA THR A 137 6.43 6.98 -17.28
C THR A 137 7.39 6.91 -16.11
N ASP A 138 8.27 5.89 -16.14
CA ASP A 138 9.29 5.72 -15.11
C ASP A 138 10.57 5.09 -15.68
N THR A 139 11.64 5.04 -14.87
CA THR A 139 12.98 4.62 -15.30
C THR A 139 13.60 3.66 -14.30
N LEU A 140 14.09 2.52 -14.81
CA LEU A 140 14.89 1.58 -14.04
C LEU A 140 16.33 1.60 -14.51
N TRP A 141 17.26 1.72 -13.56
CA TRP A 141 18.68 1.87 -13.79
C TRP A 141 19.43 0.59 -13.50
N PHE A 142 20.43 0.27 -14.34
CA PHE A 142 21.29 -0.89 -14.19
C PHE A 142 22.75 -0.56 -14.54
N TYR A 143 23.66 -1.43 -14.10
CA TYR A 143 25.11 -1.25 -14.21
C TYR A 143 25.75 -2.56 -14.65
N ASN A 144 26.60 -2.52 -15.68
CA ASN A 144 27.31 -3.68 -16.22
C ASN A 144 28.61 -3.90 -15.43
N VAL A 145 28.69 -4.99 -14.66
CA VAL A 145 29.91 -5.41 -13.98
C VAL A 145 30.74 -6.43 -14.78
N TRP A 146 30.22 -6.85 -15.95
CA TRP A 146 30.95 -7.71 -16.86
C TRP A 146 32.12 -6.96 -17.51
N ASP A 147 33.15 -7.68 -17.94
CA ASP A 147 34.30 -7.18 -18.71
C ASP A 147 34.01 -6.99 -20.22
N SER A 148 32.82 -7.41 -20.64
CA SER A 148 32.37 -7.39 -22.05
C SER A 148 31.14 -6.49 -22.23
N VAL A 149 30.87 -6.11 -23.49
CA VAL A 149 29.68 -5.33 -23.84
C VAL A 149 28.43 -6.17 -23.65
N MET A 150 27.50 -5.68 -22.83
CA MET A 150 26.19 -6.29 -22.63
C MET A 150 25.18 -5.68 -23.60
N THR A 151 24.42 -6.53 -24.29
CA THR A 151 23.36 -6.09 -25.22
C THR A 151 21.98 -6.38 -24.63
N PHE A 152 21.00 -5.54 -24.97
CA PHE A 152 19.63 -5.66 -24.48
C PHE A 152 18.61 -5.58 -25.60
N LYS A 153 17.57 -6.38 -25.52
CA LYS A 153 16.35 -6.28 -26.34
C LYS A 153 15.12 -6.60 -25.50
N PRO A 154 13.93 -6.06 -25.87
CA PRO A 154 12.70 -6.43 -25.18
C PRO A 154 12.46 -7.93 -25.23
N GLY A 155 12.06 -8.52 -24.09
CA GLY A 155 11.61 -9.90 -23.96
C GLY A 155 10.08 -9.97 -23.87
N SER A 156 9.55 -10.57 -22.81
CA SER A 156 8.12 -10.59 -22.54
C SER A 156 7.67 -9.26 -21.92
N ILE A 157 6.79 -8.53 -22.60
CA ILE A 157 6.28 -7.22 -22.16
C ILE A 157 4.75 -7.32 -22.06
N PRO A 158 4.13 -7.13 -20.88
CA PRO A 158 2.67 -7.04 -20.75
C PRO A 158 2.09 -5.87 -21.56
N SER A 159 0.86 -6.01 -22.04
CA SER A 159 0.19 -4.99 -22.88
C SER A 159 0.08 -3.62 -22.20
N CYS A 160 -0.03 -3.57 -20.88
CA CYS A 160 -0.08 -2.34 -20.09
C CYS A 160 1.28 -1.62 -19.96
N ILE A 161 2.37 -2.26 -20.38
CA ILE A 161 3.74 -1.70 -20.35
C ILE A 161 4.22 -1.46 -21.77
N LYS A 162 4.76 -0.27 -22.02
CA LYS A 162 5.43 0.08 -23.29
C LYS A 162 6.84 0.57 -23.00
N ILE A 163 7.85 -0.06 -23.60
CA ILE A 163 9.23 0.43 -23.55
C ILE A 163 9.34 1.67 -24.45
N ILE A 164 9.75 2.79 -23.85
CA ILE A 164 9.94 4.08 -24.52
C ILE A 164 11.39 4.21 -24.99
N TYR A 165 12.33 3.85 -24.10
CA TYR A 165 13.75 3.86 -24.36
C TYR A 165 14.42 2.67 -23.69
N LEU A 166 15.44 2.10 -24.34
CA LEU A 166 16.26 1.03 -23.79
C LEU A 166 17.71 1.25 -24.23
N THR A 167 18.64 1.26 -23.28
CA THR A 167 20.08 1.16 -23.57
C THR A 167 20.32 -0.19 -24.23
N LYS A 168 20.60 -0.18 -25.54
CA LYS A 168 20.76 -1.42 -26.34
C LYS A 168 22.10 -2.09 -26.15
N GLU A 169 23.15 -1.29 -25.93
CA GLU A 169 24.51 -1.74 -25.71
C GLU A 169 25.11 -1.02 -24.50
N LEU A 170 25.65 -1.77 -23.57
CA LEU A 170 26.18 -1.27 -22.32
C LEU A 170 27.64 -1.73 -22.16
N LYS A 171 28.56 -0.79 -22.25
CA LYS A 171 30.01 -1.05 -22.11
C LYS A 171 30.33 -1.56 -20.69
N PRO A 172 31.47 -2.26 -20.52
CA PRO A 172 31.97 -2.60 -19.20
C PRO A 172 32.02 -1.39 -18.26
N GLN A 173 31.64 -1.59 -16.98
CA GLN A 173 31.72 -0.60 -15.92
C GLN A 173 30.94 0.71 -16.20
N THR A 174 29.86 0.61 -17.02
CA THR A 174 28.98 1.75 -17.32
C THR A 174 27.55 1.52 -16.87
N GLU A 175 26.81 2.61 -16.76
CA GLU A 175 25.39 2.65 -16.40
C GLU A 175 24.51 2.66 -17.65
N GLY A 176 23.37 1.99 -17.57
CA GLY A 176 22.30 2.02 -18.54
C GLY A 176 20.95 2.09 -17.86
N PHE A 177 19.91 2.26 -18.69
CA PHE A 177 18.56 2.35 -18.16
C PHE A 177 17.51 1.92 -19.18
N VAL A 178 16.34 1.59 -18.68
CA VAL A 178 15.12 1.41 -19.44
C VAL A 178 14.08 2.42 -18.98
N VAL A 179 13.52 3.18 -19.94
CA VAL A 179 12.35 4.03 -19.70
C VAL A 179 11.13 3.31 -20.23
N PHE A 180 10.11 3.20 -19.44
CA PHE A 180 8.86 2.55 -19.80
C PHE A 180 7.66 3.39 -19.36
N SER A 181 6.53 3.22 -20.05
CA SER A 181 5.24 3.73 -19.58
C SER A 181 4.36 2.57 -19.12
N TYR A 182 3.62 2.80 -18.04
CA TYR A 182 2.59 1.93 -17.53
C TYR A 182 1.22 2.59 -17.74
N SER A 183 0.27 1.85 -18.31
CA SER A 183 -1.07 2.35 -18.63
C SER A 183 -2.12 1.66 -17.77
N ALA A 184 -2.72 2.37 -16.80
CA ALA A 184 -3.84 1.87 -16.01
C ALA A 184 -5.11 1.61 -16.86
N PRO A 185 -5.45 2.43 -17.87
CA PRO A 185 -6.55 2.13 -18.79
C PRO A 185 -6.41 0.78 -19.50
N ILE A 186 -5.19 0.43 -19.96
CA ILE A 186 -4.93 -0.86 -20.64
C ILE A 186 -4.89 -2.01 -19.64
N LYS A 187 -4.32 -1.79 -18.45
CA LYS A 187 -4.34 -2.79 -17.35
C LYS A 187 -5.74 -3.17 -16.97
N ASN A 188 -6.65 -2.21 -16.94
CA ASN A 188 -8.07 -2.39 -16.67
C ASN A 188 -8.34 -3.19 -15.38
N ASP A 189 -7.63 -2.85 -14.30
CA ASP A 189 -7.74 -3.51 -12.99
C ASP A 189 -7.76 -2.47 -11.86
N TRP A 190 -8.02 -2.90 -10.61
CA TRP A 190 -8.18 -2.07 -9.44
C TRP A 190 -7.33 -2.54 -8.26
N GLY A 191 -6.92 -1.57 -7.42
CA GLY A 191 -6.10 -1.80 -6.25
C GLY A 191 -4.70 -2.27 -6.61
N PHE A 192 -4.09 -3.04 -5.73
CA PHE A 192 -2.73 -3.54 -5.94
C PHE A 192 -2.68 -4.56 -7.07
N VAL A 193 -1.90 -4.24 -8.10
CA VAL A 193 -1.58 -5.10 -9.24
C VAL A 193 -0.07 -5.25 -9.37
N TYR A 194 0.33 -6.40 -9.91
CA TYR A 194 1.71 -6.78 -10.11
C TYR A 194 1.90 -7.20 -11.55
N ASP A 195 2.89 -6.63 -12.21
CA ASP A 195 3.28 -7.03 -13.56
C ASP A 195 4.78 -7.25 -13.63
N LYS A 196 5.18 -8.24 -14.40
CA LYS A 196 6.57 -8.58 -14.69
C LYS A 196 6.85 -8.35 -16.17
N PHE A 197 7.94 -7.66 -16.50
CA PHE A 197 8.47 -7.61 -17.85
C PHE A 197 9.93 -8.05 -17.88
N THR A 198 10.41 -8.47 -19.03
CA THR A 198 11.78 -8.97 -19.16
C THR A 198 12.54 -8.28 -20.27
N LEU A 199 13.84 -8.15 -20.06
CA LEU A 199 14.82 -7.80 -21.10
C LEU A 199 15.72 -9.01 -21.35
N LEU A 200 15.91 -9.34 -22.62
CA LEU A 200 16.86 -10.36 -23.06
C LEU A 200 18.23 -9.75 -23.20
N THR A 201 19.26 -10.46 -22.77
CA THR A 201 20.65 -10.02 -22.80
C THR A 201 21.55 -11.10 -23.40
N ASN A 202 22.80 -10.74 -23.71
CA ASN A 202 23.87 -11.70 -24.01
C ASN A 202 24.68 -12.12 -22.76
N ASP A 203 24.23 -11.75 -21.55
CA ASP A 203 24.88 -12.13 -20.30
C ASP A 203 24.87 -13.66 -20.17
N PRO A 204 26.01 -14.35 -20.03
CA PRO A 204 26.05 -15.80 -19.86
C PRO A 204 25.62 -16.25 -18.46
N GLU A 205 25.45 -15.31 -17.51
CA GLU A 205 25.12 -15.59 -16.12
C GLU A 205 23.79 -14.92 -15.71
N PRO A 206 23.02 -15.53 -14.80
CA PRO A 206 23.17 -16.92 -14.31
C PRO A 206 22.72 -17.92 -15.39
N LYS A 207 23.37 -19.06 -15.46
CA LYS A 207 23.14 -20.10 -16.48
C LYS A 207 21.70 -20.62 -16.55
N ASP A 208 20.97 -20.52 -15.45
CA ASP A 208 19.64 -21.10 -15.32
C ASP A 208 18.49 -20.19 -15.81
N HIS A 209 18.75 -18.93 -16.19
CA HIS A 209 17.74 -17.93 -16.51
C HIS A 209 17.72 -17.46 -17.98
N HIS A 210 18.21 -18.24 -18.92
CA HIS A 210 18.09 -18.01 -20.39
C HIS A 210 18.41 -16.59 -20.83
N ASN A 211 19.43 -15.94 -20.27
CA ASN A 211 19.86 -14.58 -20.62
C ASN A 211 18.73 -13.53 -20.47
N SER A 212 17.79 -13.74 -19.55
CA SER A 212 16.64 -12.86 -19.34
C SER A 212 16.73 -12.19 -17.97
N LYS A 213 16.63 -10.86 -17.96
CA LYS A 213 16.59 -10.05 -16.73
C LYS A 213 15.16 -9.61 -16.46
N SER A 214 14.72 -9.75 -15.20
CA SER A 214 13.32 -9.52 -14.79
C SER A 214 13.15 -8.21 -14.06
N PHE A 215 12.15 -7.44 -14.48
CA PHE A 215 11.74 -6.18 -13.86
C PHE A 215 10.27 -6.23 -13.47
N TYR A 216 9.91 -5.48 -12.44
CA TYR A 216 8.59 -5.58 -11.83
C TYR A 216 7.95 -4.20 -11.63
N THR A 217 6.65 -4.13 -11.83
CA THR A 217 5.83 -2.98 -11.44
C THR A 217 4.82 -3.42 -10.38
N LEU A 218 4.76 -2.66 -9.30
CA LEU A 218 3.84 -2.85 -8.18
C LEU A 218 2.96 -1.61 -8.10
N VAL A 219 1.74 -1.70 -8.60
CA VAL A 219 0.91 -0.54 -8.85
C VAL A 219 -0.38 -0.63 -8.04
N ASP A 220 -0.70 0.44 -7.30
CA ASP A 220 -2.01 0.61 -6.66
C ASP A 220 -2.88 1.54 -7.53
N ILE A 221 -3.99 1.02 -8.09
CA ILE A 221 -4.88 1.73 -9.03
C ILE A 221 -6.19 2.10 -8.34
N TYR A 222 -6.56 3.39 -8.42
CA TYR A 222 -7.78 3.96 -7.81
C TYR A 222 -8.51 4.91 -8.75
N ASP A 223 -9.71 5.33 -8.35
CA ASP A 223 -10.45 6.40 -9.03
C ASP A 223 -9.69 7.73 -8.98
N ASN A 224 -9.96 8.58 -9.97
CA ASN A 224 -9.44 9.93 -10.04
C ASN A 224 -10.48 10.94 -9.53
N PHE A 225 -10.21 11.57 -8.40
CA PHE A 225 -11.07 12.59 -7.79
C PHE A 225 -10.47 14.01 -7.89
N ALA A 226 -9.32 14.19 -8.56
CA ALA A 226 -8.59 15.45 -8.59
C ALA A 226 -9.40 16.62 -9.23
N GLY A 227 -10.35 16.30 -10.13
CA GLY A 227 -11.22 17.29 -10.77
C GLY A 227 -12.55 17.53 -10.05
N TRP A 228 -12.80 16.91 -8.90
CA TRP A 228 -14.08 17.04 -8.21
C TRP A 228 -14.20 18.39 -7.50
N SER A 229 -15.35 19.04 -7.67
CA SER A 229 -15.70 20.25 -6.94
C SER A 229 -15.93 19.97 -5.45
N LYS A 230 -15.91 21.02 -4.64
CA LYS A 230 -16.22 20.89 -3.20
C LYS A 230 -17.61 20.27 -2.99
N GLU A 231 -18.60 20.64 -3.78
CA GLU A 231 -19.95 20.09 -3.70
C GLU A 231 -19.97 18.58 -4.06
N GLN A 232 -19.23 18.17 -5.07
CA GLN A 232 -19.09 16.74 -5.41
C GLN A 232 -18.44 15.95 -4.28
N LEU A 233 -17.39 16.48 -3.65
CA LEU A 233 -16.73 15.85 -2.50
C LEU A 233 -17.66 15.82 -1.26
N GLU A 234 -18.47 16.86 -1.00
CA GLU A 234 -19.46 16.87 0.09
C GLU A 234 -20.62 15.90 -0.13
N ASN A 235 -20.92 15.58 -1.38
CA ASN A 235 -21.96 14.64 -1.77
C ASN A 235 -21.39 13.24 -2.16
N ALA A 236 -20.10 12.99 -1.97
CA ALA A 236 -19.46 11.75 -2.33
C ALA A 236 -20.00 10.53 -1.55
N PRO A 237 -19.81 9.31 -2.07
CA PRO A 237 -19.99 8.10 -1.31
C PRO A 237 -19.00 8.03 -0.14
N ARG A 238 -19.40 7.40 0.98
CA ARG A 238 -18.57 7.25 2.18
C ARG A 238 -18.76 5.86 2.76
N VAL A 239 -17.71 5.06 2.75
CA VAL A 239 -17.74 3.73 3.34
C VAL A 239 -17.54 3.81 4.86
N LEU A 240 -18.40 3.14 5.61
CA LEU A 240 -18.22 2.88 7.04
C LEU A 240 -18.20 1.36 7.24
N ILE A 241 -17.20 0.86 7.94
CA ILE A 241 -17.07 -0.55 8.29
C ILE A 241 -17.41 -0.69 9.77
N ASP A 242 -18.24 -1.67 10.12
CA ASP A 242 -18.62 -1.98 11.51
C ASP A 242 -17.40 -2.41 12.34
N THR A 243 -16.60 -3.31 11.78
CA THR A 243 -15.31 -3.73 12.33
C THR A 243 -14.33 -4.05 11.19
N GLU A 244 -13.10 -3.62 11.30
CA GLU A 244 -12.05 -3.90 10.31
C GLU A 244 -11.23 -5.14 10.68
N GLU A 245 -11.29 -5.59 11.94
CA GLU A 245 -10.51 -6.71 12.43
C GLU A 245 -11.42 -7.73 13.15
N TYR A 246 -11.36 -8.96 12.72
CA TYR A 246 -12.01 -10.09 13.38
C TYR A 246 -10.97 -11.04 13.97
N ASN A 247 -10.95 -11.15 15.30
CA ASN A 247 -10.11 -12.10 16.01
C ASN A 247 -10.92 -13.36 16.35
N PHE A 248 -10.58 -14.48 15.69
CA PHE A 248 -11.24 -15.76 15.91
C PHE A 248 -10.72 -16.52 17.17
N GLY A 249 -9.76 -15.94 17.93
CA GLY A 249 -9.16 -16.59 19.09
C GLY A 249 -8.29 -17.78 18.71
N GLU A 250 -8.55 -18.94 19.32
CA GLU A 250 -7.86 -20.20 19.02
C GLU A 250 -8.80 -21.20 18.33
N CYS A 251 -8.29 -21.93 17.34
CA CYS A 251 -9.02 -22.97 16.61
C CYS A 251 -8.08 -24.14 16.29
N GLN A 252 -8.64 -25.28 15.81
CA GLN A 252 -7.87 -26.44 15.43
C GLN A 252 -7.47 -26.38 13.96
N ILE A 253 -6.35 -27.03 13.62
CA ILE A 253 -5.97 -27.22 12.22
C ILE A 253 -7.06 -27.99 11.45
N GLY A 254 -7.49 -27.47 10.31
CA GLY A 254 -8.57 -28.01 9.48
C GLY A 254 -9.92 -27.32 9.66
N ASP A 255 -10.07 -26.47 10.67
CA ASP A 255 -11.29 -25.66 10.85
C ASP A 255 -11.43 -24.63 9.74
N VAL A 256 -12.68 -24.22 9.47
CA VAL A 256 -13.00 -23.11 8.55
C VAL A 256 -13.59 -21.97 9.36
N ILE A 257 -12.85 -20.88 9.44
CA ILE A 257 -13.28 -19.65 10.09
C ILE A 257 -14.13 -18.85 9.12
N SER A 258 -15.30 -18.39 9.55
CA SER A 258 -16.19 -17.55 8.74
C SER A 258 -16.56 -16.28 9.53
N HIS A 259 -16.57 -15.13 8.85
CA HIS A 259 -17.01 -13.86 9.41
C HIS A 259 -17.62 -12.98 8.33
N ASP A 260 -18.67 -12.25 8.68
CA ASP A 260 -19.33 -11.27 7.82
C ASP A 260 -18.93 -9.86 8.25
N PHE A 261 -18.20 -9.16 7.39
CA PHE A 261 -17.93 -7.73 7.59
C PHE A 261 -19.05 -6.91 6.96
N THR A 262 -19.61 -5.95 7.69
CA THR A 262 -20.68 -5.09 7.21
C THR A 262 -20.12 -3.74 6.75
N LEU A 263 -20.41 -3.38 5.49
CA LEU A 263 -20.06 -2.10 4.89
C LEU A 263 -21.34 -1.29 4.73
N THR A 264 -21.36 -0.07 5.26
CA THR A 264 -22.50 0.86 5.16
C THR A 264 -22.06 2.08 4.37
N ASN A 265 -22.90 2.51 3.42
CA ASN A 265 -22.70 3.80 2.76
C ASN A 265 -23.30 4.92 3.60
N ILE A 266 -22.46 5.67 4.30
CA ILE A 266 -22.87 6.86 5.08
C ILE A 266 -22.75 8.17 4.27
N GLY A 267 -22.42 8.08 2.99
CA GLY A 267 -22.34 9.18 2.05
C GLY A 267 -23.69 9.51 1.43
N LYS A 268 -23.66 10.40 0.42
CA LYS A 268 -24.87 10.89 -0.25
C LYS A 268 -25.02 10.38 -1.68
N SER A 269 -23.97 9.77 -2.25
CA SER A 269 -23.97 9.15 -3.58
C SER A 269 -23.77 7.64 -3.48
N PRO A 270 -24.11 6.85 -4.50
CA PRO A 270 -23.89 5.41 -4.47
C PRO A 270 -22.42 5.04 -4.25
N LEU A 271 -22.18 4.17 -3.27
CA LEU A 271 -20.88 3.57 -3.00
C LEU A 271 -20.71 2.35 -3.88
N VAL A 272 -19.67 2.34 -4.71
CA VAL A 272 -19.31 1.22 -5.58
C VAL A 272 -18.09 0.50 -5.02
N ILE A 273 -18.20 -0.82 -4.88
CA ILE A 273 -17.06 -1.69 -4.55
C ILE A 273 -16.50 -2.24 -5.87
N HIS A 274 -15.38 -1.70 -6.31
CA HIS A 274 -14.75 -2.09 -7.58
C HIS A 274 -14.10 -3.47 -7.51
N LYS A 275 -13.50 -3.81 -6.36
CA LYS A 275 -12.79 -5.08 -6.20
C LYS A 275 -12.69 -5.49 -4.74
N VAL A 276 -12.80 -6.80 -4.49
CA VAL A 276 -12.44 -7.44 -3.23
C VAL A 276 -11.34 -8.46 -3.53
N LYS A 277 -10.21 -8.35 -2.84
CA LYS A 277 -9.04 -9.21 -3.02
C LYS A 277 -8.51 -9.70 -1.67
N THR A 278 -8.14 -10.97 -1.59
CA THR A 278 -7.56 -11.57 -0.39
C THR A 278 -6.03 -11.67 -0.49
N SER A 279 -5.34 -11.57 0.63
CA SER A 279 -3.86 -11.67 0.70
C SER A 279 -3.32 -13.06 0.40
N CYS A 280 -4.16 -14.11 0.43
CA CYS A 280 -3.76 -15.49 0.13
C CYS A 280 -4.92 -16.30 -0.46
N GLY A 281 -4.61 -17.37 -1.19
CA GLY A 281 -5.59 -18.32 -1.71
C GLY A 281 -6.30 -19.18 -0.63
N CYS A 282 -5.84 -19.12 0.63
CA CYS A 282 -6.48 -19.79 1.77
C CYS A 282 -7.67 -19.01 2.35
N THR A 283 -7.88 -17.77 1.88
CA THR A 283 -9.01 -16.93 2.24
C THR A 283 -9.84 -16.65 1.00
N THR A 284 -11.15 -16.80 1.10
CA THR A 284 -12.10 -16.41 0.07
C THR A 284 -13.02 -15.33 0.61
N SER A 285 -13.48 -14.46 -0.26
CA SER A 285 -14.46 -13.44 0.08
C SER A 285 -15.57 -13.40 -0.96
N ASN A 286 -16.81 -13.25 -0.52
CA ASN A 286 -17.97 -13.08 -1.39
C ASN A 286 -18.69 -11.81 -1.00
N LEU A 287 -18.93 -10.95 -1.99
CA LEU A 287 -19.66 -9.69 -1.85
C LEU A 287 -21.11 -9.91 -2.24
N GLU A 288 -22.06 -9.52 -1.40
CA GLU A 288 -23.48 -9.68 -1.68
C GLU A 288 -23.99 -8.67 -2.72
N LYS A 289 -23.51 -7.43 -2.65
CA LYS A 289 -23.92 -6.31 -3.53
C LYS A 289 -22.74 -5.36 -3.70
N ASP A 290 -22.39 -5.02 -4.92
CA ASP A 290 -21.26 -4.15 -5.25
C ASP A 290 -21.58 -2.65 -5.27
N THR A 291 -22.87 -2.30 -5.42
CA THR A 291 -23.35 -0.93 -5.45
C THR A 291 -24.34 -0.69 -4.31
N ILE A 292 -24.01 0.21 -3.39
CA ILE A 292 -24.72 0.43 -2.13
C ILE A 292 -25.28 1.85 -2.14
N ALA A 293 -26.62 1.99 -2.09
CA ALA A 293 -27.26 3.30 -2.02
C ALA A 293 -26.95 4.02 -0.68
N PRO A 294 -27.10 5.36 -0.62
CA PRO A 294 -26.99 6.12 0.61
C PRO A 294 -27.83 5.51 1.75
N GLY A 295 -27.22 5.27 2.90
CA GLY A 295 -27.84 4.66 4.09
C GLY A 295 -28.00 3.14 4.04
N GLU A 296 -27.74 2.49 2.91
CA GLU A 296 -27.79 1.02 2.79
C GLU A 296 -26.46 0.37 3.22
N SER A 297 -26.53 -0.94 3.45
CA SER A 297 -25.37 -1.76 3.80
C SER A 297 -25.26 -2.99 2.90
N THR A 298 -24.05 -3.54 2.79
CA THR A 298 -23.74 -4.83 2.17
C THR A 298 -22.82 -5.63 3.07
N LYS A 299 -22.67 -6.93 2.78
CA LYS A 299 -21.76 -7.81 3.54
C LYS A 299 -20.69 -8.38 2.64
N ILE A 300 -19.48 -8.47 3.20
CA ILE A 300 -18.39 -9.28 2.67
C ILE A 300 -18.28 -10.52 3.54
N LYS A 301 -18.69 -11.66 3.00
CA LYS A 301 -18.60 -12.96 3.66
C LYS A 301 -17.21 -13.52 3.47
N ALA A 302 -16.39 -13.46 4.52
CA ALA A 302 -15.02 -13.94 4.49
C ALA A 302 -14.93 -15.36 5.07
N ARG A 303 -14.15 -16.23 4.42
CA ARG A 303 -13.87 -17.60 4.89
C ARG A 303 -12.39 -17.86 4.81
N PHE A 304 -11.80 -18.31 5.92
CA PHE A 304 -10.39 -18.68 6.03
C PHE A 304 -10.27 -20.16 6.39
N SER A 305 -9.62 -20.94 5.53
CA SER A 305 -9.29 -22.36 5.78
C SER A 305 -7.98 -22.46 6.54
N THR A 306 -8.00 -23.13 7.68
CA THR A 306 -6.81 -23.36 8.51
C THR A 306 -6.05 -24.63 8.14
N TYR A 307 -6.45 -25.33 7.07
CA TYR A 307 -5.74 -26.51 6.58
C TYR A 307 -4.29 -26.19 6.23
N GLY A 308 -3.35 -26.94 6.83
CA GLY A 308 -1.90 -26.71 6.67
C GLY A 308 -1.37 -25.41 7.30
N LYS A 309 -2.13 -24.80 8.24
CA LYS A 309 -1.72 -23.58 8.96
C LYS A 309 -1.43 -23.90 10.41
N HIS A 310 -0.44 -23.22 11.01
CA HIS A 310 0.02 -23.42 12.38
C HIS A 310 0.32 -22.06 13.02
N GLY A 311 0.15 -21.96 14.35
CA GLY A 311 0.50 -20.76 15.12
C GLY A 311 -0.34 -19.54 14.79
N GLY A 312 0.20 -18.36 15.03
CA GLY A 312 -0.47 -17.08 14.77
C GLY A 312 -0.75 -16.88 13.28
N GLN A 313 -1.99 -16.53 12.94
CA GLN A 313 -2.42 -16.24 11.58
C GLN A 313 -2.97 -14.82 11.52
N SER A 314 -2.65 -14.12 10.43
CA SER A 314 -3.27 -12.85 10.05
C SER A 314 -3.50 -12.86 8.54
N LYS A 315 -4.74 -12.63 8.11
CA LYS A 315 -5.14 -12.61 6.70
C LYS A 315 -5.85 -11.31 6.42
N GLU A 316 -5.51 -10.70 5.30
CA GLU A 316 -6.08 -9.42 4.89
C GLU A 316 -7.00 -9.58 3.69
N ILE A 317 -8.05 -8.78 3.66
CA ILE A 317 -9.00 -8.63 2.57
C ILE A 317 -8.99 -7.15 2.19
N TYR A 318 -8.61 -6.85 0.96
CA TYR A 318 -8.57 -5.51 0.42
C TYR A 318 -9.85 -5.23 -0.34
N VAL A 319 -10.53 -4.16 0.03
CA VAL A 319 -11.76 -3.67 -0.61
C VAL A 319 -11.45 -2.36 -1.29
N ILE A 320 -11.60 -2.29 -2.60
CA ILE A 320 -11.38 -1.07 -3.38
C ILE A 320 -12.71 -0.44 -3.70
N THR A 321 -12.87 0.83 -3.37
CA THR A 321 -14.13 1.58 -3.47
C THR A 321 -13.96 2.90 -4.22
N ASN A 322 -15.09 3.52 -4.60
CA ASN A 322 -15.14 4.87 -5.12
C ASN A 322 -15.28 5.96 -4.02
N ASP A 323 -14.98 5.64 -2.76
CA ASP A 323 -14.92 6.65 -1.69
C ASP A 323 -13.62 7.48 -1.84
N PRO A 324 -13.70 8.79 -2.10
CA PRO A 324 -12.50 9.60 -2.34
C PRO A 324 -11.57 9.72 -1.13
N ASP A 325 -12.08 9.58 0.10
CA ASP A 325 -11.27 9.64 1.32
C ASP A 325 -10.72 8.28 1.72
N GLN A 326 -11.42 7.19 1.35
CA GLN A 326 -11.05 5.82 1.70
C GLN A 326 -11.21 4.87 0.49
N PRO A 327 -10.43 5.09 -0.58
CA PRO A 327 -10.53 4.29 -1.81
C PRO A 327 -10.08 2.84 -1.60
N LYS A 328 -9.39 2.54 -0.51
CA LYS A 328 -8.98 1.19 -0.08
C LYS A 328 -9.29 0.99 1.40
N VAL A 329 -10.01 -0.08 1.68
CA VAL A 329 -10.24 -0.59 3.04
C VAL A 329 -9.49 -1.91 3.19
N THR A 330 -8.86 -2.12 4.35
CA THR A 330 -8.21 -3.39 4.70
C THR A 330 -8.97 -4.03 5.86
N LEU A 331 -9.56 -5.20 5.60
CA LEU A 331 -10.21 -6.03 6.63
C LEU A 331 -9.25 -7.14 7.02
N LYS A 332 -9.23 -7.52 8.30
CA LYS A 332 -8.33 -8.55 8.84
C LYS A 332 -9.08 -9.65 9.55
N ILE A 333 -8.64 -10.89 9.32
CA ILE A 333 -9.02 -12.05 10.12
C ILE A 333 -7.75 -12.55 10.80
N MET A 334 -7.73 -12.61 12.12
CA MET A 334 -6.56 -13.00 12.90
C MET A 334 -6.92 -13.95 14.04
N GLY A 335 -5.93 -14.72 14.46
CA GLY A 335 -6.07 -15.68 15.57
C GLY A 335 -4.96 -16.71 15.56
N LYS A 336 -5.11 -17.79 16.33
CA LYS A 336 -4.10 -18.82 16.49
C LYS A 336 -4.65 -20.19 16.13
N VAL A 337 -3.93 -20.91 15.26
CA VAL A 337 -4.23 -22.30 14.89
C VAL A 337 -3.40 -23.24 15.73
N LEU A 338 -4.08 -24.13 16.44
CA LEU A 338 -3.48 -25.15 17.30
C LEU A 338 -3.28 -26.44 16.49
N ASP A 339 -2.19 -27.14 16.78
CA ASP A 339 -1.97 -28.50 16.28
C ASP A 339 -2.97 -29.46 16.90
N LYS A 340 -3.37 -30.49 16.15
CA LYS A 340 -4.13 -31.59 16.74
C LYS A 340 -3.29 -32.25 17.84
N PRO A 341 -3.90 -32.60 19.00
CA PRO A 341 -3.20 -33.39 20.00
C PRO A 341 -2.59 -34.61 19.32
N LYS A 342 -1.32 -34.90 19.58
CA LYS A 342 -0.73 -36.18 19.18
C LYS A 342 -1.53 -37.29 19.87
N GLN A 343 -2.20 -38.15 19.10
CA GLN A 343 -2.80 -39.37 19.57
C GLN A 343 -1.74 -40.35 20.02
#